data_edbd25a6526084fe32a1c04cb1e9550f
#
_entry.id   edbd25a6526084fe32a1c04cb1e9550f
#
_cell.length_a   1.000
_cell.length_b   1.000
_cell.length_c   1.000
_cell.angle_alpha   90.00
_cell.angle_beta   90.00
_cell.angle_gamma   90.00
#
_symmetry.space_group_name_H-M   'P 1'
#
loop_
_entity.id
_entity.type
_entity.pdbx_description
1 polymer ?
#
loop_
_entity_poly.entity_id
_entity_poly.type
_entity_poly.pdbx_seq_one_letter_code
_entity_poly.pdbx_strand_id
1 'polypeptide(L)'
;TYAKTNGLSLNIAKCNFVRYTMKRTTQILFDYRIDGELIREETQFKDLGVTFDQKMTFNSHVDIICRKSRQMMGFVLRNSTEFKSPETVVALFKSLARSSLEYASPIWNPTNMTQTNQIERVQHKFIKILARRYYNDSSFLTDYQWYEERLNLPSLKLRRIILDVNFAIKSFNKQIDSSTYIDLFNFRVPSRTTRQNQVFSLNASRINGRVSVMNRLMQNFNDHVNDIDALSGNSITKNFASNITTNYYNSV
;
A
#
# COMPACT_ATOMS: atom_id res chain seq x y z
N THR A 1 -7.72 34.75 1.91
CA THR A 1 -7.51 33.29 2.11
C THR A 1 -8.86 32.61 2.36
N TYR A 2 -9.04 31.36 1.86
CA TYR A 2 -10.28 30.57 1.95
C TYR A 2 -10.92 30.57 3.35
N ALA A 3 -10.10 30.37 4.39
CA ALA A 3 -10.58 30.37 5.78
C ALA A 3 -11.25 31.70 6.15
N LYS A 4 -10.59 32.83 5.90
CA LYS A 4 -11.14 34.15 6.22
C LYS A 4 -12.41 34.47 5.42
N THR A 5 -12.45 34.10 4.13
CA THR A 5 -13.62 34.27 3.27
C THR A 5 -14.84 33.49 3.78
N ASN A 6 -14.64 32.35 4.39
CA ASN A 6 -15.72 31.48 4.91
C ASN A 6 -15.93 31.62 6.43
N GLY A 7 -15.38 32.64 7.08
CA GLY A 7 -15.56 32.89 8.51
C GLY A 7 -14.95 31.83 9.43
N LEU A 8 -13.96 31.07 8.92
CA LEU A 8 -13.29 30.02 9.69
C LEU A 8 -12.03 30.58 10.35
N SER A 9 -11.83 30.27 11.63
CA SER A 9 -10.59 30.53 12.36
C SER A 9 -9.70 29.30 12.37
N LEU A 10 -8.41 29.47 12.07
CA LEU A 10 -7.43 28.40 12.17
C LEU A 10 -7.01 28.21 13.63
N ASN A 11 -7.00 26.96 14.09
CA ASN A 11 -6.45 26.64 15.39
C ASN A 11 -4.93 26.44 15.26
N ILE A 12 -4.15 27.49 15.54
CA ILE A 12 -2.70 27.52 15.34
C ILE A 12 -1.99 26.45 16.19
N ALA A 13 -2.50 26.15 17.37
CA ALA A 13 -1.95 25.11 18.25
C ALA A 13 -2.03 23.68 17.63
N LYS A 14 -2.91 23.50 16.62
CA LYS A 14 -3.05 22.25 15.87
C LYS A 14 -2.37 22.31 14.50
N CYS A 15 -1.85 23.47 14.12
CA CYS A 15 -1.10 23.65 12.86
C CYS A 15 0.36 23.28 13.10
N ASN A 16 0.88 22.43 12.24
CA ASN A 16 2.30 22.05 12.23
C ASN A 16 2.76 21.98 10.77
N PHE A 17 4.06 21.94 10.58
CA PHE A 17 4.64 21.69 9.26
C PHE A 17 5.69 20.58 9.34
N VAL A 18 5.87 19.86 8.22
CA VAL A 18 6.91 18.85 8.08
C VAL A 18 7.79 19.24 6.91
N ARG A 19 9.09 19.26 7.15
CA ARG A 19 10.09 19.55 6.14
C ARG A 19 10.56 18.25 5.49
N TYR A 20 10.17 18.05 4.25
CA TYR A 20 10.65 16.92 3.49
C TYR A 20 12.05 17.22 2.93
N THR A 21 13.04 16.46 3.35
CA THR A 21 14.40 16.59 2.85
C THR A 21 15.12 15.26 2.82
N MET A 22 15.84 15.06 1.71
CA MET A 22 16.74 13.91 1.54
C MET A 22 18.21 14.33 1.73
N LYS A 23 18.47 15.63 1.85
CA LYS A 23 19.83 16.17 2.04
C LYS A 23 20.30 15.89 3.47
N ARG A 24 21.55 15.48 3.61
CA ARG A 24 22.22 15.29 4.91
C ARG A 24 22.80 16.61 5.47
N THR A 25 23.02 17.59 4.60
CA THR A 25 23.68 18.87 4.91
C THR A 25 22.80 20.01 4.42
N THR A 26 22.86 21.14 5.12
CA THR A 26 22.19 22.40 4.78
C THR A 26 20.66 22.33 4.83
N GLN A 27 20.11 22.39 6.02
CA GLN A 27 18.69 22.68 6.20
C GLN A 27 18.48 24.17 6.00
N ILE A 28 17.53 24.53 5.12
CA ILE A 28 17.05 25.90 5.02
C ILE A 28 16.16 26.10 6.24
N LEU A 29 16.65 26.87 7.20
CA LEU A 29 15.86 27.25 8.37
C LEU A 29 14.94 28.42 7.96
N PHE A 30 13.66 28.22 8.02
CA PHE A 30 12.66 29.24 7.76
C PHE A 30 11.55 29.12 8.80
N ASP A 31 11.21 30.27 9.43
CA ASP A 31 10.16 30.36 10.43
C ASP A 31 8.80 30.52 9.75
N TYR A 32 8.06 29.41 9.66
CA TYR A 32 6.69 29.48 9.16
C TYR A 32 5.76 30.06 10.22
N ARG A 33 4.96 31.09 9.83
CA ARG A 33 4.04 31.78 10.73
C ARG A 33 2.64 31.84 10.14
N ILE A 34 1.63 31.73 10.99
CA ILE A 34 0.21 32.00 10.66
C ILE A 34 -0.26 33.11 11.60
N ASP A 35 -0.80 34.20 11.02
CA ASP A 35 -1.27 35.37 11.75
C ASP A 35 -0.25 35.91 12.79
N GLY A 36 1.06 35.83 12.46
CA GLY A 36 2.18 36.25 13.33
C GLY A 36 2.70 35.21 14.31
N GLU A 37 1.96 34.15 14.58
CA GLU A 37 2.38 33.06 15.48
C GLU A 37 3.21 32.02 14.75
N LEU A 38 4.27 31.52 15.40
CA LEU A 38 5.18 30.51 14.88
C LEU A 38 4.49 29.15 14.82
N ILE A 39 4.56 28.49 13.66
CA ILE A 39 4.07 27.10 13.52
C ILE A 39 5.17 26.13 13.94
N ARG A 40 4.78 25.09 14.64
CA ARG A 40 5.69 24.06 15.13
C ARG A 40 6.16 23.13 14.00
N GLU A 41 7.47 22.84 13.94
CA GLU A 41 8.03 21.81 13.08
C GLU A 41 7.86 20.43 13.72
N GLU A 42 7.33 19.47 12.96
CA GLU A 42 7.19 18.07 13.37
C GLU A 42 8.01 17.17 12.43
N THR A 43 8.48 16.06 12.96
CA THR A 43 9.24 15.07 12.18
C THR A 43 8.35 14.11 11.41
N GLN A 44 7.11 14.02 11.81
CA GLN A 44 6.09 13.19 11.18
C GLN A 44 4.70 13.79 11.43
N PHE A 45 3.78 13.51 10.52
CA PHE A 45 2.38 13.88 10.70
C PHE A 45 1.48 12.76 10.19
N LYS A 46 0.24 12.79 10.66
CA LYS A 46 -0.79 11.83 10.23
C LYS A 46 -1.83 12.56 9.40
N ASP A 47 -2.01 12.12 8.15
CA ASP A 47 -3.05 12.63 7.26
C ASP A 47 -3.90 11.48 6.73
N LEU A 48 -5.23 11.64 6.78
CA LEU A 48 -6.21 10.64 6.32
C LEU A 48 -5.87 9.19 6.75
N GLY A 49 -5.31 9.04 7.95
CA GLY A 49 -4.97 7.72 8.50
C GLY A 49 -3.58 7.19 8.15
N VAL A 50 -2.86 7.84 7.24
CA VAL A 50 -1.47 7.51 6.87
C VAL A 50 -0.51 8.40 7.66
N THR A 51 0.55 7.81 8.21
CA THR A 51 1.62 8.54 8.89
C THR A 51 2.78 8.77 7.92
N PHE A 52 3.08 10.04 7.66
CA PHE A 52 4.17 10.49 6.82
C PHE A 52 5.35 10.92 7.68
N ASP A 53 6.56 10.54 7.32
CA ASP A 53 7.80 10.99 7.94
C ASP A 53 8.61 11.87 6.98
N GLN A 54 9.53 12.69 7.51
CA GLN A 54 10.36 13.62 6.74
C GLN A 54 11.09 13.00 5.55
N LYS A 55 11.37 11.71 5.60
CA LYS A 55 12.08 10.96 4.56
C LYS A 55 11.16 10.10 3.70
N MET A 56 9.85 10.17 3.91
CA MET A 56 8.85 9.34 3.22
C MET A 56 9.17 7.84 3.28
N THR A 57 9.66 7.38 4.45
CA THR A 57 10.05 5.98 4.64
C THR A 57 8.88 5.08 4.97
N PHE A 58 7.82 5.65 5.55
CA PHE A 58 6.66 4.96 6.08
C PHE A 58 6.96 3.88 7.14
N ASN A 59 8.19 3.86 7.72
CA ASN A 59 8.53 2.88 8.76
C ASN A 59 7.56 2.96 9.95
N SER A 60 7.36 4.16 10.50
CA SER A 60 6.42 4.38 11.61
C SER A 60 5.00 3.98 11.24
N HIS A 61 4.57 4.25 9.99
CA HIS A 61 3.25 3.85 9.51
C HIS A 61 3.09 2.33 9.51
N VAL A 62 4.05 1.61 8.93
CA VAL A 62 4.05 0.13 8.88
C VAL A 62 4.02 -0.47 10.29
N ASP A 63 4.79 0.08 11.23
CA ASP A 63 4.78 -0.36 12.63
C ASP A 63 3.39 -0.18 13.27
N ILE A 64 2.77 0.98 13.05
CA ILE A 64 1.44 1.31 13.59
C ILE A 64 0.38 0.35 13.03
N ILE A 65 0.31 0.16 11.71
CA ILE A 65 -0.71 -0.70 11.08
C ILE A 65 -0.50 -2.18 11.45
N CYS A 66 0.74 -2.66 11.51
CA CYS A 66 1.04 -4.02 11.93
C CYS A 66 0.64 -4.26 13.39
N ARG A 67 0.90 -3.31 14.30
CA ARG A 67 0.48 -3.38 15.70
C ARG A 67 -1.04 -3.42 15.81
N LYS A 68 -1.74 -2.49 15.14
CA LYS A 68 -3.21 -2.43 15.11
C LYS A 68 -3.81 -3.73 14.57
N SER A 69 -3.29 -4.23 13.46
CA SER A 69 -3.76 -5.48 12.85
C SER A 69 -3.55 -6.69 13.78
N ARG A 70 -2.40 -6.78 14.49
CA ARG A 70 -2.17 -7.85 15.48
C ARG A 70 -3.16 -7.78 16.65
N GLN A 71 -3.51 -6.58 17.11
CA GLN A 71 -4.52 -6.38 18.17
C GLN A 71 -5.89 -6.88 17.70
N MET A 72 -6.31 -6.49 16.48
CA MET A 72 -7.59 -6.93 15.90
C MET A 72 -7.59 -8.44 15.62
N MET A 73 -6.50 -8.99 15.11
CA MET A 73 -6.34 -10.44 14.94
C MET A 73 -6.50 -11.17 16.28
N GLY A 74 -5.87 -10.67 17.34
CA GLY A 74 -6.02 -11.23 18.69
C GLY A 74 -7.46 -11.17 19.19
N PHE A 75 -8.18 -10.07 18.93
CA PHE A 75 -9.59 -9.95 19.22
C PHE A 75 -10.42 -10.99 18.47
N VAL A 76 -10.24 -11.11 17.15
CA VAL A 76 -10.94 -12.09 16.32
C VAL A 76 -10.71 -13.51 16.85
N LEU A 77 -9.45 -13.89 17.09
CA LEU A 77 -9.10 -15.23 17.51
C LEU A 77 -9.66 -15.63 18.88
N ARG A 78 -9.73 -14.69 19.83
CA ARG A 78 -10.32 -14.94 21.16
C ARG A 78 -11.83 -15.10 21.10
N ASN A 79 -12.51 -14.30 20.27
CA ASN A 79 -13.97 -14.32 20.19
C ASN A 79 -14.52 -15.33 19.17
N SER A 80 -13.66 -16.11 18.50
CA SER A 80 -14.04 -17.12 17.53
C SER A 80 -13.65 -18.54 17.93
N THR A 81 -13.43 -18.79 19.23
CA THR A 81 -12.99 -20.09 19.72
C THR A 81 -14.00 -21.20 19.43
N GLU A 82 -15.27 -20.89 19.49
CA GLU A 82 -16.38 -21.83 19.28
C GLU A 82 -16.81 -21.97 17.81
N PHE A 83 -16.22 -21.19 16.91
CA PHE A 83 -16.57 -21.23 15.50
C PHE A 83 -16.01 -22.49 14.85
N LYS A 84 -16.89 -23.31 14.29
CA LYS A 84 -16.52 -24.58 13.64
C LYS A 84 -15.94 -24.38 12.24
N SER A 85 -16.30 -23.27 11.58
CA SER A 85 -15.89 -22.97 10.20
C SER A 85 -14.69 -22.01 10.19
N PRO A 86 -13.57 -22.37 9.57
CA PRO A 86 -12.42 -21.47 9.38
C PRO A 86 -12.78 -20.29 8.49
N GLU A 87 -13.69 -20.45 7.52
CA GLU A 87 -14.11 -19.41 6.58
C GLU A 87 -14.71 -18.21 7.30
N THR A 88 -15.50 -18.44 8.35
CA THR A 88 -16.08 -17.36 9.18
C THR A 88 -14.99 -16.57 9.89
N VAL A 89 -14.00 -17.26 10.45
CA VAL A 89 -12.86 -16.59 11.13
C VAL A 89 -11.99 -15.83 10.13
N VAL A 90 -11.81 -16.38 8.93
CA VAL A 90 -11.11 -15.71 7.82
C VAL A 90 -11.86 -14.45 7.40
N ALA A 91 -13.20 -14.49 7.28
CA ALA A 91 -14.00 -13.31 6.95
C ALA A 91 -13.83 -12.19 7.99
N LEU A 92 -13.86 -12.53 9.28
CA LEU A 92 -13.59 -11.57 10.36
C LEU A 92 -12.16 -11.01 10.31
N PHE A 93 -11.17 -11.84 10.04
CA PHE A 93 -9.79 -11.36 9.87
C PHE A 93 -9.68 -10.40 8.67
N LYS A 94 -10.30 -10.74 7.54
CA LYS A 94 -10.31 -9.89 6.34
C LYS A 94 -10.89 -8.50 6.62
N SER A 95 -12.00 -8.44 7.34
CA SER A 95 -12.71 -7.19 7.61
C SER A 95 -12.04 -6.34 8.72
N LEU A 96 -11.61 -6.96 9.81
CA LEU A 96 -11.18 -6.23 11.01
C LEU A 96 -9.66 -6.04 11.10
N ALA A 97 -8.88 -7.03 10.67
CA ALA A 97 -7.43 -6.98 10.80
C ALA A 97 -6.72 -6.63 9.47
N ARG A 98 -7.04 -7.37 8.39
CA ARG A 98 -6.35 -7.19 7.10
C ARG A 98 -6.66 -5.85 6.46
N SER A 99 -7.87 -5.32 6.61
CA SER A 99 -8.27 -4.01 6.08
C SER A 99 -7.29 -2.90 6.46
N SER A 100 -6.75 -2.92 7.68
CA SER A 100 -5.77 -1.93 8.12
C SER A 100 -4.38 -2.08 7.47
N LEU A 101 -4.04 -3.29 6.96
CA LEU A 101 -2.78 -3.58 6.26
C LEU A 101 -2.84 -3.26 4.77
N GLU A 102 -4.02 -2.93 4.26
CA GLU A 102 -4.27 -2.65 2.84
C GLU A 102 -4.73 -1.21 2.59
N TYR A 103 -5.27 -0.55 3.63
CA TYR A 103 -5.79 0.81 3.51
C TYR A 103 -4.74 1.77 2.97
N ALA A 104 -5.09 2.50 1.91
CA ALA A 104 -4.24 3.48 1.22
C ALA A 104 -2.85 2.94 0.79
N SER A 105 -2.72 1.62 0.58
CA SER A 105 -1.44 0.99 0.22
C SER A 105 -0.78 1.57 -1.03
N PRO A 106 -1.48 2.06 -2.07
CA PRO A 106 -0.82 2.72 -3.20
C PRO A 106 0.06 3.91 -2.82
N ILE A 107 -0.16 4.53 -1.66
CA ILE A 107 0.66 5.65 -1.19
C ILE A 107 1.94 5.12 -0.50
N TRP A 108 1.80 4.19 0.43
CA TRP A 108 2.87 3.80 1.35
C TRP A 108 3.47 2.41 1.10
N ASN A 109 2.97 1.63 0.12
CA ASN A 109 3.42 0.26 -0.15
C ASN A 109 4.95 0.18 -0.16
N PRO A 110 5.57 -0.60 0.76
CA PRO A 110 7.01 -0.62 0.91
C PRO A 110 7.68 -1.37 -0.25
N THR A 111 8.80 -0.81 -0.72
CA THR A 111 9.71 -1.49 -1.65
C THR A 111 10.79 -2.28 -0.90
N ASN A 112 10.92 -2.07 0.40
CA ASN A 112 11.90 -2.71 1.27
C ASN A 112 11.38 -4.09 1.74
N MET A 113 12.19 -5.13 1.57
CA MET A 113 11.85 -6.50 1.99
C MET A 113 11.59 -6.62 3.50
N THR A 114 12.31 -5.87 4.33
CA THR A 114 12.11 -5.91 5.79
C THR A 114 10.69 -5.52 6.18
N GLN A 115 10.18 -4.41 5.62
CA GLN A 115 8.82 -3.94 5.87
C GLN A 115 7.77 -4.85 5.22
N THR A 116 8.03 -5.32 4.00
CA THR A 116 7.16 -6.29 3.32
C THR A 116 7.01 -7.54 4.17
N ASN A 117 8.11 -8.12 4.65
CA ASN A 117 8.10 -9.30 5.51
C ASN A 117 7.43 -9.04 6.86
N GLN A 118 7.56 -7.83 7.41
CA GLN A 118 6.90 -7.44 8.65
C GLN A 118 5.37 -7.48 8.51
N ILE A 119 4.85 -7.03 7.38
CA ILE A 119 3.42 -7.07 7.06
C ILE A 119 2.96 -8.51 6.82
N GLU A 120 3.70 -9.29 6.02
CA GLU A 120 3.38 -10.70 5.74
C GLU A 120 3.33 -11.54 7.03
N ARG A 121 4.25 -11.33 7.95
CA ARG A 121 4.28 -12.03 9.25
C ARG A 121 2.97 -11.93 10.04
N VAL A 122 2.17 -10.89 9.84
CA VAL A 122 0.86 -10.76 10.51
C VAL A 122 -0.10 -11.81 9.95
N GLN A 123 -0.22 -11.93 8.63
CA GLN A 123 -1.07 -12.93 7.98
C GLN A 123 -0.55 -14.34 8.20
N HIS A 124 0.74 -14.57 8.09
CA HIS A 124 1.36 -15.88 8.36
C HIS A 124 1.08 -16.36 9.79
N LYS A 125 1.15 -15.44 10.79
CA LYS A 125 0.79 -15.79 12.16
C LYS A 125 -0.68 -16.19 12.29
N PHE A 126 -1.58 -15.51 11.59
CA PHE A 126 -3.00 -15.86 11.54
C PHE A 126 -3.21 -17.25 10.92
N ILE A 127 -2.65 -17.49 9.74
CA ILE A 127 -2.71 -18.78 9.03
C ILE A 127 -2.21 -19.91 9.93
N LYS A 128 -1.08 -19.70 10.59
CA LYS A 128 -0.49 -20.62 11.54
C LYS A 128 -1.43 -21.06 12.66
N ILE A 129 -2.18 -20.11 13.19
CA ILE A 129 -3.14 -20.41 14.27
C ILE A 129 -4.35 -21.19 13.72
N LEU A 130 -4.83 -20.84 12.51
CA LEU A 130 -5.92 -21.57 11.86
C LEU A 130 -5.51 -23.00 11.47
N ALA A 131 -4.30 -23.17 10.95
CA ALA A 131 -3.76 -24.50 10.60
C ALA A 131 -3.79 -25.44 11.82
N ARG A 132 -3.33 -24.97 12.97
CA ARG A 132 -3.41 -25.74 14.22
C ARG A 132 -4.83 -25.99 14.69
N ARG A 133 -5.71 -24.99 14.61
CA ARG A 133 -7.07 -25.06 15.16
C ARG A 133 -7.99 -25.95 14.35
N TYR A 134 -7.92 -25.89 13.02
CA TYR A 134 -8.90 -26.52 12.13
C TYR A 134 -8.36 -27.72 11.34
N TYR A 135 -7.05 -27.78 11.15
CA TYR A 135 -6.42 -28.86 10.35
C TYR A 135 -5.52 -29.76 11.18
N ASN A 136 -5.40 -29.48 12.49
CA ASN A 136 -4.52 -30.21 13.42
C ASN A 136 -3.07 -30.33 12.89
N ASP A 137 -2.65 -29.35 12.09
CA ASP A 137 -1.33 -29.32 11.47
C ASP A 137 -0.40 -28.46 12.30
N SER A 138 0.59 -29.11 12.91
CA SER A 138 1.68 -28.45 13.64
C SER A 138 2.97 -28.33 12.81
N SER A 139 3.02 -29.00 11.63
CA SER A 139 4.21 -29.06 10.76
C SER A 139 4.28 -27.96 9.70
N PHE A 140 3.28 -27.07 9.63
CA PHE A 140 3.06 -26.03 8.60
C PHE A 140 4.27 -25.09 8.37
N LEU A 141 5.46 -25.48 8.70
CA LEU A 141 6.67 -24.66 8.65
C LEU A 141 7.14 -24.32 7.22
N THR A 142 6.59 -24.93 6.18
CA THR A 142 7.17 -24.85 4.83
C THR A 142 6.22 -24.43 3.71
N ASP A 143 4.92 -24.51 3.86
CA ASP A 143 4.00 -24.24 2.75
C ASP A 143 2.84 -23.30 3.11
N TYR A 144 3.18 -22.00 3.25
CA TYR A 144 2.16 -20.96 3.40
C TYR A 144 1.25 -20.86 2.18
N GLN A 145 1.77 -21.13 0.97
CA GLN A 145 1.04 -21.00 -0.28
C GLN A 145 -0.18 -21.92 -0.29
N TRP A 146 -0.03 -23.19 0.12
CA TRP A 146 -1.14 -24.12 0.21
C TRP A 146 -2.27 -23.60 1.11
N TYR A 147 -1.93 -23.01 2.27
CA TYR A 147 -2.93 -22.43 3.17
C TYR A 147 -3.52 -21.12 2.63
N GLU A 148 -2.74 -20.32 1.96
CA GLU A 148 -3.21 -19.09 1.30
C GLU A 148 -4.29 -19.40 0.25
N GLU A 149 -4.06 -20.43 -0.55
CA GLU A 149 -5.02 -20.92 -1.54
C GLU A 149 -6.25 -21.55 -0.86
N ARG A 150 -6.04 -22.47 0.07
CA ARG A 150 -7.11 -23.20 0.78
C ARG A 150 -8.03 -22.28 1.57
N LEU A 151 -7.49 -21.25 2.21
CA LEU A 151 -8.24 -20.27 2.99
C LEU A 151 -8.68 -19.05 2.16
N ASN A 152 -8.36 -19.02 0.87
CA ASN A 152 -8.56 -17.85 0.01
C ASN A 152 -8.01 -16.56 0.64
N LEU A 153 -6.76 -16.64 1.08
CA LEU A 153 -5.98 -15.58 1.70
C LEU A 153 -4.69 -15.32 0.93
N PRO A 154 -4.73 -14.80 -0.31
CA PRO A 154 -3.53 -14.53 -1.08
C PRO A 154 -2.58 -13.60 -0.29
N SER A 155 -1.27 -13.70 -0.57
CA SER A 155 -0.25 -12.93 0.13
C SER A 155 -0.56 -11.43 0.12
N LEU A 156 -0.22 -10.74 1.19
CA LEU A 156 -0.47 -9.30 1.29
C LEU A 156 0.37 -8.50 0.28
N LYS A 157 1.54 -9.03 -0.10
CA LYS A 157 2.37 -8.44 -1.17
C LYS A 157 1.63 -8.46 -2.51
N LEU A 158 1.10 -9.63 -2.91
CA LEU A 158 0.31 -9.76 -4.13
C LEU A 158 -0.92 -8.83 -4.11
N ARG A 159 -1.61 -8.76 -3.00
CA ARG A 159 -2.77 -7.88 -2.86
C ARG A 159 -2.43 -6.40 -3.02
N ARG A 160 -1.29 -5.96 -2.47
CA ARG A 160 -0.82 -4.57 -2.66
C ARG A 160 -0.42 -4.29 -4.11
N ILE A 161 0.16 -5.27 -4.83
CA ILE A 161 0.41 -5.16 -6.27
C ILE A 161 -0.91 -4.97 -7.03
N ILE A 162 -1.92 -5.79 -6.72
CA ILE A 162 -3.26 -5.66 -7.34
C ILE A 162 -3.87 -4.28 -7.04
N LEU A 163 -3.72 -3.75 -5.83
CA LEU A 163 -4.20 -2.42 -5.46
C LEU A 163 -3.46 -1.31 -6.21
N ASP A 164 -2.15 -1.43 -6.39
CA ASP A 164 -1.33 -0.50 -7.16
C ASP A 164 -1.79 -0.46 -8.64
N VAL A 165 -1.98 -1.62 -9.25
CA VAL A 165 -2.45 -1.73 -10.64
C VAL A 165 -3.87 -1.19 -10.79
N ASN A 166 -4.78 -1.54 -9.85
CA ASN A 166 -6.14 -1.00 -9.83
C ASN A 166 -6.16 0.52 -9.70
N PHE A 167 -5.27 1.08 -8.88
CA PHE A 167 -5.18 2.53 -8.74
C PHE A 167 -4.78 3.19 -10.06
N ALA A 168 -3.80 2.64 -10.78
CA ALA A 168 -3.41 3.14 -12.10
C ALA A 168 -4.60 3.08 -13.08
N ILE A 169 -5.26 1.94 -13.22
CA ILE A 169 -6.41 1.77 -14.12
C ILE A 169 -7.53 2.77 -13.80
N LYS A 170 -7.91 2.91 -12.53
CA LYS A 170 -8.95 3.85 -12.11
C LYS A 170 -8.59 5.31 -12.38
N SER A 171 -7.29 5.65 -12.30
CA SER A 171 -6.79 6.99 -12.64
C SER A 171 -7.03 7.31 -14.11
N PHE A 172 -6.71 6.39 -15.01
CA PHE A 172 -6.91 6.59 -16.45
C PHE A 172 -8.39 6.59 -16.85
N ASN A 173 -9.22 5.81 -16.17
CA ASN A 173 -10.66 5.75 -16.42
C ASN A 173 -11.45 6.88 -15.73
N LYS A 174 -10.78 7.87 -15.15
CA LYS A 174 -11.41 9.01 -14.45
C LYS A 174 -12.38 8.58 -13.33
N GLN A 175 -12.19 7.39 -12.76
CA GLN A 175 -12.98 6.90 -11.61
C GLN A 175 -12.50 7.52 -10.30
N ILE A 176 -11.31 8.10 -10.30
CA ILE A 176 -10.74 8.92 -9.23
C ILE A 176 -10.21 10.21 -9.85
N ASP A 177 -10.22 11.30 -9.09
CA ASP A 177 -9.63 12.54 -9.56
C ASP A 177 -8.11 12.38 -9.68
N SER A 178 -7.64 12.38 -10.92
CA SER A 178 -6.24 12.19 -11.28
C SER A 178 -5.64 13.42 -11.98
N SER A 179 -6.39 14.53 -12.06
CA SER A 179 -6.01 15.73 -12.80
C SER A 179 -4.62 16.28 -12.45
N THR A 180 -4.21 16.11 -11.17
CA THR A 180 -2.95 16.64 -10.66
C THR A 180 -1.73 15.74 -10.91
N TYR A 181 -1.93 14.43 -11.09
CA TYR A 181 -0.81 13.47 -11.15
C TYR A 181 -0.83 12.56 -12.37
N ILE A 182 -1.86 12.63 -13.22
CA ILE A 182 -1.97 11.79 -14.41
C ILE A 182 -0.78 11.96 -15.36
N ASP A 183 -0.27 13.21 -15.46
CA ASP A 183 0.88 13.56 -16.30
C ASP A 183 2.22 12.97 -15.78
N LEU A 184 2.23 12.43 -14.57
CA LEU A 184 3.41 11.73 -14.02
C LEU A 184 3.54 10.29 -14.53
N PHE A 185 2.52 9.77 -15.21
CA PHE A 185 2.60 8.48 -15.91
C PHE A 185 3.28 8.67 -17.26
N ASN A 186 4.48 8.13 -17.41
CA ASN A 186 5.24 8.25 -18.64
C ASN A 186 4.97 7.05 -19.57
N PHE A 187 4.23 7.26 -20.64
CA PHE A 187 4.01 6.23 -21.65
C PHE A 187 5.29 5.98 -22.45
N ARG A 188 5.53 4.71 -22.73
CA ARG A 188 6.60 4.31 -23.63
C ARG A 188 6.08 4.30 -25.06
N VAL A 189 6.62 5.16 -25.93
CA VAL A 189 6.36 5.16 -27.36
C VAL A 189 7.59 4.56 -28.05
N PRO A 190 7.60 3.26 -28.40
CA PRO A 190 8.74 2.64 -29.04
C PRO A 190 8.89 3.13 -30.49
N SER A 191 10.08 3.54 -30.88
CA SER A 191 10.40 3.91 -32.28
C SER A 191 10.49 2.70 -33.23
N ARG A 192 10.56 1.48 -32.69
CA ARG A 192 10.60 0.21 -33.42
C ARG A 192 9.82 -0.83 -32.61
N THR A 193 9.25 -1.82 -33.34
CA THR A 193 8.63 -2.98 -32.69
C THR A 193 9.68 -3.75 -31.89
N THR A 194 9.55 -3.78 -30.58
CA THR A 194 10.44 -4.49 -29.67
C THR A 194 9.71 -5.68 -29.06
N ARG A 195 10.44 -6.70 -28.62
CA ARG A 195 9.86 -7.86 -27.90
C ARG A 195 9.34 -7.50 -26.50
N GLN A 196 9.69 -6.32 -25.99
CA GLN A 196 9.24 -5.83 -24.68
C GLN A 196 7.97 -5.01 -24.84
N ASN A 197 6.86 -5.50 -24.34
CA ASN A 197 5.55 -4.84 -24.34
C ASN A 197 5.33 -3.96 -23.10
N GLN A 198 6.35 -3.22 -22.65
CA GLN A 198 6.17 -2.32 -21.53
C GLN A 198 5.35 -1.11 -21.94
N VAL A 199 4.28 -0.84 -21.20
CA VAL A 199 3.38 0.28 -21.43
C VAL A 199 3.98 1.59 -20.94
N PHE A 200 4.66 1.54 -19.77
CA PHE A 200 5.24 2.72 -19.14
C PHE A 200 6.76 2.74 -19.22
N SER A 201 7.30 3.93 -19.42
CA SER A 201 8.73 4.22 -19.32
C SER A 201 9.08 4.57 -17.86
N LEU A 202 10.00 3.83 -17.26
CA LEU A 202 10.42 4.07 -15.88
C LEU A 202 11.55 5.08 -15.85
N ASN A 203 11.40 6.17 -15.11
CA ASN A 203 12.47 7.12 -14.88
C ASN A 203 13.52 6.50 -13.95
N ALA A 204 14.77 6.47 -14.41
CA ALA A 204 15.91 5.93 -13.65
C ALA A 204 16.28 6.76 -12.40
N SER A 205 15.65 7.90 -12.15
CA SER A 205 15.90 8.75 -11.02
C SER A 205 15.46 8.09 -9.72
N ARG A 206 16.38 7.31 -9.14
CA ARG A 206 16.23 6.82 -7.77
C ARG A 206 16.52 8.00 -6.83
N ILE A 207 15.49 8.55 -6.24
CA ILE A 207 15.68 9.47 -5.12
C ILE A 207 16.16 8.62 -3.93
N ASN A 208 17.46 8.64 -3.65
CA ASN A 208 18.09 7.88 -2.56
C ASN A 208 17.80 6.35 -2.54
N GLY A 209 17.82 5.71 -3.71
CA GLY A 209 17.59 4.25 -3.81
C GLY A 209 16.14 3.81 -3.62
N ARG A 210 15.21 4.75 -3.47
CA ARG A 210 13.79 4.46 -3.36
C ARG A 210 13.08 4.69 -4.68
N VAL A 211 12.20 3.76 -4.98
CA VAL A 211 11.29 3.89 -6.12
C VAL A 211 10.20 4.88 -5.72
N SER A 212 9.97 5.93 -6.51
CA SER A 212 8.84 6.83 -6.28
C SER A 212 7.52 6.05 -6.37
N VAL A 213 6.46 6.56 -5.74
CA VAL A 213 5.13 5.96 -5.81
C VAL A 213 4.73 5.72 -7.27
N MET A 214 4.89 6.72 -8.13
CA MET A 214 4.53 6.62 -9.55
C MET A 214 5.37 5.56 -10.29
N ASN A 215 6.68 5.52 -10.07
CA ASN A 215 7.52 4.48 -10.68
C ASN A 215 7.13 3.07 -10.22
N ARG A 216 6.76 2.89 -8.95
CA ARG A 216 6.28 1.60 -8.44
C ARG A 216 4.96 1.20 -9.10
N LEU A 217 4.01 2.13 -9.22
CA LEU A 217 2.73 1.88 -9.89
C LEU A 217 2.96 1.45 -11.36
N MET A 218 3.77 2.21 -12.09
CA MET A 218 4.14 1.92 -13.47
C MET A 218 4.88 0.58 -13.61
N GLN A 219 5.81 0.29 -12.67
CA GLN A 219 6.55 -0.97 -12.67
C GLN A 219 5.61 -2.14 -12.40
N ASN A 220 4.77 -2.09 -11.36
CA ASN A 220 3.81 -3.16 -11.08
C ASN A 220 2.85 -3.37 -12.25
N PHE A 221 2.45 -2.32 -12.95
CA PHE A 221 1.65 -2.45 -14.16
C PHE A 221 2.43 -3.14 -15.29
N ASN A 222 3.66 -2.72 -15.58
CA ASN A 222 4.49 -3.34 -16.62
C ASN A 222 4.80 -4.81 -16.32
N ASP A 223 5.04 -5.17 -15.05
CA ASP A 223 5.45 -6.52 -14.66
C ASP A 223 4.28 -7.52 -14.69
N HIS A 224 3.06 -7.05 -14.46
CA HIS A 224 1.92 -7.95 -14.26
C HIS A 224 0.81 -7.83 -15.29
N VAL A 225 0.76 -6.73 -16.03
CA VAL A 225 -0.33 -6.45 -16.99
C VAL A 225 0.13 -6.47 -18.44
N ASN A 226 1.15 -5.72 -18.77
CA ASN A 226 1.76 -5.63 -20.11
C ASN A 226 0.81 -5.35 -21.29
N ASP A 227 -0.39 -4.84 -21.01
CA ASP A 227 -1.41 -4.57 -22.02
C ASP A 227 -1.98 -3.17 -21.83
N ILE A 228 -1.85 -2.33 -22.87
CA ILE A 228 -2.38 -0.95 -22.83
C ILE A 228 -3.90 -0.94 -22.82
N ASP A 229 -4.55 -1.93 -23.45
CA ASP A 229 -6.01 -2.02 -23.51
C ASP A 229 -6.61 -2.28 -22.12
N ALA A 230 -5.84 -2.84 -21.20
CA ALA A 230 -6.25 -2.98 -19.81
C ALA A 230 -6.50 -1.63 -19.10
N LEU A 231 -5.87 -0.54 -19.59
CA LEU A 231 -6.11 0.81 -19.08
C LEU A 231 -7.50 1.34 -19.46
N SER A 232 -8.11 0.82 -20.52
CA SER A 232 -9.46 1.21 -20.97
C SER A 232 -10.59 0.44 -20.27
N GLY A 233 -10.25 -0.61 -19.51
CA GLY A 233 -11.21 -1.44 -18.78
C GLY A 233 -11.78 -0.75 -17.53
N ASN A 234 -13.07 -0.92 -17.26
CA ASN A 234 -13.76 -0.26 -16.13
C ASN A 234 -13.30 -0.72 -14.74
N SER A 235 -12.58 -1.82 -14.65
CA SER A 235 -11.92 -2.32 -13.42
C SER A 235 -11.09 -3.55 -13.78
N ILE A 236 -10.18 -3.93 -12.89
CA ILE A 236 -9.62 -5.29 -12.97
C ILE A 236 -10.79 -6.27 -12.88
N THR A 237 -11.11 -6.92 -14.00
CA THR A 237 -12.06 -8.04 -14.01
C THR A 237 -11.51 -9.15 -13.12
N LYS A 238 -12.41 -10.03 -12.60
CA LYS A 238 -11.96 -11.19 -11.81
C LYS A 238 -10.91 -12.03 -12.57
N ASN A 239 -11.05 -12.13 -13.88
CA ASN A 239 -10.09 -12.83 -14.75
C ASN A 239 -8.71 -12.18 -14.74
N PHE A 240 -8.64 -10.87 -14.66
CA PHE A 240 -7.39 -10.12 -14.62
C PHE A 240 -6.68 -10.26 -13.27
N ALA A 241 -7.43 -10.19 -12.17
CA ALA A 241 -6.88 -10.46 -10.84
C ALA A 241 -6.36 -11.91 -10.73
N SER A 242 -7.04 -12.88 -11.36
CA SER A 242 -6.56 -14.27 -11.41
C SER A 242 -5.30 -14.42 -12.25
N ASN A 243 -5.17 -13.71 -13.37
CA ASN A 243 -3.96 -13.72 -14.19
C ASN A 243 -2.75 -13.13 -13.45
N ILE A 244 -2.92 -12.01 -12.74
CA ILE A 244 -1.87 -11.44 -11.87
C ILE A 244 -1.47 -12.45 -10.80
N THR A 245 -2.43 -13.12 -10.19
CA THR A 245 -2.20 -14.13 -9.16
C THR A 245 -1.40 -15.30 -9.72
N THR A 246 -1.80 -15.84 -10.86
CA THR A 246 -1.10 -16.96 -11.55
C THR A 246 0.32 -16.55 -11.93
N ASN A 247 0.51 -15.37 -12.53
CA ASN A 247 1.83 -14.89 -12.91
C ASN A 247 2.74 -14.65 -11.70
N TYR A 248 2.19 -14.16 -10.59
CA TYR A 248 2.93 -13.95 -9.36
C TYR A 248 3.44 -15.26 -8.77
N TYR A 249 2.58 -16.27 -8.60
CA TYR A 249 3.00 -17.55 -8.03
C TYR A 249 3.92 -18.36 -8.95
N ASN A 250 3.87 -18.16 -10.26
CA ASN A 250 4.81 -18.77 -11.22
C ASN A 250 6.18 -18.07 -11.22
N SER A 251 6.32 -16.88 -10.66
CA SER A 251 7.56 -16.10 -10.62
C SER A 251 8.31 -16.18 -9.28
N VAL A 252 7.74 -16.80 -8.28
CA VAL A 252 8.29 -17.02 -6.94
C VAL A 252 8.77 -18.44 -6.79
#